data_493efbfa032b1471f49c318b381dd114
#
_entry.id   493efbfa032b1471f49c318b381dd114
#
_cell.length_a   1.000
_cell.length_b   1.000
_cell.length_c   1.000
_cell.angle_alpha   90.00
_cell.angle_beta   90.00
_cell.angle_gamma   90.00
#
_symmetry.space_group_name_H-M   'P 1'
#
loop_
_entity.id
_entity.type
_entity.pdbx_description
1 polymer ?
#
loop_
_entity_poly.entity_id
_entity_poly.type
_entity_poly.pdbx_seq_one_letter_code
_entity_poly.pdbx_strand_id
1 'polypeptide(L)'
;MHSRMDAQSEIVDVSESASGNVAKIALDDMYEDGTVDPVYQAKARVLNNAIQEIGMGKYQIHLFICAGFGWFADSVWPLITGLILTQVTAEFKFNGPLLTLAANIGLLVGAIVWSVGCDIWGRRWSFNLTLLIAGVFGLSAGGSPNFITLASLLAVVGVGVGGNMPVDSAVFLDLVPGTHQYLLTVMSVWWSLGQLLCSLLAWPLIANYSCPEDASVCERSQNMGWRYLLFTLGGITLLLWCLRFFLFTLVESPRFLVGIGRDAEAVSVIHKVAKYNSTSTGLSVEQLNQAAELKPGSAKRPMLSRTSVYGLEHVKALFSTRKVAISTTLLIALWGIIGLASTLYNSFLPYLLTSRGADFGDGSLFITYRNQFILSVIGIPGAFLAGWAVELPHIGRRGTLAISSGEWSVFLTLLSLFNDPSRKTGLTGAFLFASTTARNSNALLGWNCGYVFNSNIMYGVLYAVSAEIFPAKHRGTGNGLVSTATRVFGVIAPIIALYADIATSVPVYIAGALILFAGALAMLLPYEPRGKASI
;
A
#
# COMPACT_ATOMS: atom_id res chain seq x y z
N MET A 1 -58.83 15.21 8.18
CA MET A 1 -57.52 15.16 8.88
C MET A 1 -56.92 13.74 8.93
N HIS A 2 -57.70 12.67 8.73
CA HIS A 2 -57.21 11.28 8.71
C HIS A 2 -56.51 10.86 7.40
N SER A 3 -56.87 11.44 6.26
CA SER A 3 -56.33 11.04 4.95
C SER A 3 -54.89 11.53 4.63
N ARG A 4 -54.32 12.42 5.46
CA ARG A 4 -52.93 12.91 5.29
C ARG A 4 -51.90 12.13 6.13
N MET A 5 -52.33 11.40 7.14
CA MET A 5 -51.44 10.59 7.96
C MET A 5 -51.10 9.23 7.29
N ASP A 6 -52.07 8.65 6.57
CA ASP A 6 -51.88 7.37 5.88
C ASP A 6 -50.93 7.48 4.66
N ALA A 7 -50.93 8.64 3.99
CA ALA A 7 -50.03 8.89 2.88
C ALA A 7 -48.57 9.11 3.29
N GLN A 8 -48.31 9.57 4.53
CA GLN A 8 -46.95 9.75 5.04
C GLN A 8 -46.35 8.44 5.58
N SER A 9 -47.17 7.54 6.13
CA SER A 9 -46.69 6.21 6.55
C SER A 9 -46.36 5.29 5.35
N GLU A 10 -47.16 5.37 4.27
CA GLU A 10 -46.85 4.61 3.05
C GLU A 10 -45.59 5.10 2.32
N ILE A 11 -45.31 6.43 2.35
CA ILE A 11 -44.09 6.97 1.72
C ILE A 11 -42.83 6.60 2.50
N VAL A 12 -42.92 6.49 3.84
CA VAL A 12 -41.79 6.09 4.67
C VAL A 12 -41.51 4.59 4.51
N ASP A 13 -42.54 3.75 4.46
CA ASP A 13 -42.39 2.31 4.24
C ASP A 13 -41.86 1.96 2.84
N VAL A 14 -42.29 2.70 1.81
CA VAL A 14 -41.80 2.50 0.44
C VAL A 14 -40.35 2.97 0.30
N SER A 15 -39.94 4.03 1.02
CA SER A 15 -38.55 4.51 0.98
C SER A 15 -37.61 3.57 1.75
N GLU A 16 -38.02 3.01 2.89
CA GLU A 16 -37.24 2.02 3.64
C GLU A 16 -37.15 0.68 2.89
N SER A 17 -38.25 0.22 2.27
CA SER A 17 -38.23 -0.99 1.46
C SER A 17 -37.40 -0.84 0.16
N ALA A 18 -37.41 0.32 -0.47
CA ALA A 18 -36.61 0.61 -1.65
C ALA A 18 -35.11 0.72 -1.32
N SER A 19 -34.78 1.38 -0.19
CA SER A 19 -33.38 1.46 0.27
C SER A 19 -32.84 0.09 0.73
N GLY A 20 -33.66 -0.69 1.42
CA GLY A 20 -33.34 -2.06 1.83
C GLY A 20 -33.16 -3.02 0.63
N ASN A 21 -34.00 -2.89 -0.39
CA ASN A 21 -33.90 -3.69 -1.62
C ASN A 21 -32.72 -3.27 -2.51
N VAL A 22 -32.42 -1.99 -2.63
CA VAL A 22 -31.25 -1.49 -3.38
C VAL A 22 -29.95 -1.92 -2.68
N ALA A 23 -29.88 -1.87 -1.35
CA ALA A 23 -28.75 -2.39 -0.59
C ALA A 23 -28.63 -3.92 -0.72
N LYS A 24 -29.74 -4.66 -0.79
CA LYS A 24 -29.78 -6.10 -0.95
C LYS A 24 -29.36 -6.55 -2.34
N ILE A 25 -29.81 -5.86 -3.38
CA ILE A 25 -29.43 -6.11 -4.79
C ILE A 25 -27.94 -5.81 -5.00
N ALA A 26 -27.39 -4.75 -4.37
CA ALA A 26 -25.97 -4.41 -4.45
C ALA A 26 -25.05 -5.43 -3.75
N LEU A 27 -25.57 -6.19 -2.77
CA LEU A 27 -24.84 -7.23 -2.03
C LEU A 27 -24.85 -8.59 -2.73
N ASP A 28 -25.95 -8.96 -3.36
CA ASP A 28 -26.11 -10.25 -4.06
C ASP A 28 -25.27 -10.32 -5.36
N ASP A 29 -24.91 -9.18 -5.94
CA ASP A 29 -24.18 -9.14 -7.22
C ASP A 29 -22.67 -9.45 -7.09
N MET A 30 -22.09 -9.42 -5.89
CA MET A 30 -20.66 -9.64 -5.70
C MET A 30 -20.31 -11.04 -5.17
N TYR A 31 -21.17 -11.62 -4.34
CA TYR A 31 -20.96 -12.94 -3.77
C TYR A 31 -22.17 -13.81 -4.01
N GLU A 32 -22.00 -14.87 -4.82
CA GLU A 32 -23.00 -15.93 -4.96
C GLU A 32 -23.24 -16.59 -3.58
N ASP A 33 -24.49 -16.92 -3.29
CA ASP A 33 -24.87 -17.58 -2.03
C ASP A 33 -24.00 -18.84 -1.79
N GLY A 34 -23.30 -18.86 -0.66
CA GLY A 34 -22.47 -19.99 -0.22
C GLY A 34 -20.95 -19.77 -0.20
N THR A 35 -20.43 -18.61 -0.68
CA THR A 35 -18.98 -18.33 -0.68
C THR A 35 -18.44 -17.84 0.66
N VAL A 36 -19.28 -17.23 1.49
CA VAL A 36 -18.93 -16.78 2.85
C VAL A 36 -19.92 -17.37 3.84
N ASP A 37 -19.44 -17.78 5.01
CA ASP A 37 -20.29 -18.30 6.09
C ASP A 37 -21.39 -17.28 6.41
N PRO A 38 -22.69 -17.62 6.21
CA PRO A 38 -23.80 -16.69 6.38
C PRO A 38 -23.93 -16.20 7.83
N VAL A 39 -23.49 -17.00 8.82
CA VAL A 39 -23.47 -16.62 10.24
C VAL A 39 -22.41 -15.54 10.47
N TYR A 40 -21.21 -15.71 9.92
CA TYR A 40 -20.16 -14.69 10.00
C TYR A 40 -20.59 -13.38 9.33
N GLN A 41 -21.22 -13.45 8.15
CA GLN A 41 -21.74 -12.25 7.47
C GLN A 41 -22.78 -11.50 8.31
N ALA A 42 -23.71 -12.21 8.92
CA ALA A 42 -24.74 -11.60 9.77
C ALA A 42 -24.11 -10.90 10.98
N LYS A 43 -23.17 -11.55 11.67
CA LYS A 43 -22.44 -10.95 12.80
C LYS A 43 -21.58 -9.76 12.36
N ALA A 44 -20.89 -9.86 11.23
CA ALA A 44 -20.08 -8.78 10.69
C ALA A 44 -20.90 -7.54 10.32
N ARG A 45 -22.16 -7.72 9.84
CA ARG A 45 -23.09 -6.60 9.61
C ARG A 45 -23.47 -5.89 10.91
N VAL A 46 -23.76 -6.64 11.97
CA VAL A 46 -24.08 -6.06 13.30
C VAL A 46 -22.88 -5.25 13.81
N LEU A 47 -21.67 -5.79 13.70
CA LEU A 47 -20.45 -5.05 14.07
C LEU A 47 -20.24 -3.77 13.22
N ASN A 48 -20.48 -3.86 11.91
CA ASN A 48 -20.36 -2.69 11.02
C ASN A 48 -21.36 -1.59 11.39
N ASN A 49 -22.60 -1.96 11.71
CA ASN A 49 -23.60 -1.01 12.15
C ASN A 49 -23.18 -0.33 13.46
N ALA A 50 -22.65 -1.09 14.43
CA ALA A 50 -22.15 -0.54 15.68
C ALA A 50 -20.95 0.40 15.47
N ILE A 51 -20.01 0.07 14.57
CA ILE A 51 -18.90 0.95 14.21
C ILE A 51 -19.41 2.21 13.50
N GLN A 52 -20.42 2.07 12.64
CA GLN A 52 -21.04 3.20 11.95
C GLN A 52 -21.80 4.12 12.94
N GLU A 53 -22.46 3.57 13.95
CA GLU A 53 -23.12 4.30 15.04
C GLU A 53 -22.11 5.10 15.87
N ILE A 54 -20.96 4.51 16.21
CA ILE A 54 -19.88 5.20 16.93
C ILE A 54 -19.29 6.33 16.08
N GLY A 55 -19.22 6.15 14.76
CA GLY A 55 -18.70 7.14 13.82
C GLY A 55 -17.18 7.34 13.90
N MET A 56 -16.72 8.42 13.25
CA MET A 56 -15.33 8.85 13.33
C MET A 56 -15.08 9.61 14.63
N GLY A 57 -14.02 9.23 15.36
CA GLY A 57 -13.64 9.86 16.61
C GLY A 57 -12.13 9.87 16.85
N LYS A 58 -11.74 10.22 18.07
CA LYS A 58 -10.32 10.33 18.47
C LYS A 58 -9.57 9.01 18.24
N TYR A 59 -10.22 7.86 18.48
CA TYR A 59 -9.60 6.55 18.29
C TYR A 59 -9.19 6.33 16.83
N GLN A 60 -10.09 6.60 15.89
CA GLN A 60 -9.85 6.40 14.46
C GLN A 60 -8.78 7.36 13.93
N ILE A 61 -8.71 8.60 14.44
CA ILE A 61 -7.68 9.57 14.07
C ILE A 61 -6.31 9.09 14.59
N HIS A 62 -6.21 8.66 15.83
CA HIS A 62 -4.96 8.11 16.37
C HIS A 62 -4.55 6.82 15.64
N LEU A 63 -5.53 5.97 15.28
CA LEU A 63 -5.27 4.78 14.49
C LEU A 63 -4.74 5.13 13.09
N PHE A 64 -5.29 6.16 12.42
CA PHE A 64 -4.79 6.66 11.13
C PHE A 64 -3.32 7.09 11.21
N ILE A 65 -2.96 7.81 12.28
CA ILE A 65 -1.59 8.25 12.51
C ILE A 65 -0.67 7.05 12.78
N CYS A 66 -1.06 6.16 13.69
CA CYS A 66 -0.24 5.01 14.07
C CYS A 66 -0.09 3.97 12.94
N ALA A 67 -1.13 3.71 12.15
CA ALA A 67 -1.04 2.88 10.96
C ALA A 67 -0.18 3.55 9.88
N GLY A 68 -0.27 4.87 9.78
CA GLY A 68 0.58 5.67 8.90
C GLY A 68 2.08 5.49 9.14
N PHE A 69 2.52 5.19 10.36
CA PHE A 69 3.94 4.92 10.66
C PHE A 69 4.48 3.69 9.93
N GLY A 70 3.65 2.65 9.72
CA GLY A 70 4.05 1.49 8.92
C GLY A 70 4.15 1.83 7.43
N TRP A 71 3.20 2.60 6.89
CA TRP A 71 3.24 3.11 5.52
C TRP A 71 4.46 4.00 5.28
N PHE A 72 4.80 4.84 6.24
CA PHE A 72 6.01 5.64 6.25
C PHE A 72 7.26 4.76 6.15
N ALA A 73 7.39 3.75 7.02
CA ALA A 73 8.53 2.84 7.02
C ALA A 73 8.61 2.02 5.71
N ASP A 74 7.47 1.59 5.15
CA ASP A 74 7.42 0.85 3.88
C ASP A 74 7.89 1.67 2.67
N SER A 75 7.86 3.00 2.76
CA SER A 75 8.42 3.89 1.72
C SER A 75 9.90 4.19 1.94
N VAL A 76 10.32 4.39 3.19
CA VAL A 76 11.69 4.78 3.56
C VAL A 76 12.69 3.68 3.24
N TRP A 77 12.44 2.44 3.71
CA TRP A 77 13.44 1.39 3.66
C TRP A 77 13.75 0.86 2.25
N PRO A 78 12.81 0.67 1.33
CA PRO A 78 13.13 0.37 -0.07
C PRO A 78 13.87 1.51 -0.78
N LEU A 79 13.52 2.78 -0.48
CA LEU A 79 14.16 3.95 -1.08
C LEU A 79 15.63 4.08 -0.66
N ILE A 80 15.96 3.76 0.60
CA ILE A 80 17.32 3.81 1.12
C ILE A 80 18.31 3.02 0.27
N THR A 81 17.93 1.81 -0.19
CA THR A 81 18.83 0.95 -1.00
C THR A 81 19.30 1.65 -2.27
N GLY A 82 18.42 2.44 -2.90
CA GLY A 82 18.79 3.26 -4.07
C GLY A 82 19.63 4.47 -3.69
N LEU A 83 19.28 5.16 -2.59
CA LEU A 83 19.97 6.37 -2.17
C LEU A 83 21.42 6.13 -1.75
N ILE A 84 21.71 5.02 -1.06
CA ILE A 84 23.07 4.69 -0.59
C ILE A 84 23.89 3.91 -1.60
N LEU A 85 23.30 3.47 -2.72
CA LEU A 85 23.89 2.50 -3.65
C LEU A 85 25.26 2.93 -4.15
N THR A 86 25.38 4.14 -4.66
CA THR A 86 26.63 4.67 -5.23
C THR A 86 27.76 4.70 -4.19
N GLN A 87 27.48 5.21 -2.98
CA GLN A 87 28.47 5.35 -1.89
C GLN A 87 28.93 4.01 -1.34
N VAL A 88 28.01 3.07 -1.18
CA VAL A 88 28.32 1.72 -0.67
C VAL A 88 29.07 0.91 -1.72
N THR A 89 28.73 1.06 -3.01
CA THR A 89 29.45 0.42 -4.11
C THR A 89 30.87 0.95 -4.24
N ALA A 90 31.08 2.27 -4.06
CA ALA A 90 32.40 2.89 -4.07
C ALA A 90 33.31 2.35 -2.94
N GLU A 91 32.73 2.09 -1.73
CA GLU A 91 33.47 1.61 -0.56
C GLU A 91 33.74 0.08 -0.63
N PHE A 92 32.70 -0.73 -0.88
CA PHE A 92 32.79 -2.18 -0.79
C PHE A 92 33.05 -2.91 -2.13
N LYS A 93 33.00 -2.20 -3.25
CA LYS A 93 33.32 -2.68 -4.62
C LYS A 93 32.59 -3.99 -4.98
N PHE A 94 31.28 -3.98 -4.92
CA PHE A 94 30.41 -5.09 -5.30
C PHE A 94 29.47 -4.68 -6.45
N ASN A 95 28.75 -5.65 -7.02
CA ASN A 95 27.75 -5.36 -8.05
C ASN A 95 26.49 -4.75 -7.42
N GLY A 96 26.20 -3.47 -7.71
CA GLY A 96 25.19 -2.66 -7.06
C GLY A 96 23.79 -3.28 -6.90
N PRO A 97 23.19 -3.89 -7.95
CA PRO A 97 21.86 -4.51 -7.84
C PRO A 97 21.73 -5.59 -6.77
N LEU A 98 22.85 -6.20 -6.30
CA LEU A 98 22.80 -7.20 -5.24
C LEU A 98 22.30 -6.65 -3.90
N LEU A 99 22.52 -5.37 -3.60
CA LEU A 99 22.00 -4.73 -2.39
C LEU A 99 20.47 -4.64 -2.43
N THR A 100 19.92 -4.18 -3.55
CA THR A 100 18.48 -4.10 -3.77
C THR A 100 17.85 -5.49 -3.80
N LEU A 101 18.55 -6.50 -4.38
CA LEU A 101 18.10 -7.89 -4.39
C LEU A 101 17.95 -8.43 -2.97
N ALA A 102 18.94 -8.23 -2.10
CA ALA A 102 18.91 -8.70 -0.71
C ALA A 102 17.71 -8.08 0.05
N ALA A 103 17.50 -6.79 -0.07
CA ALA A 103 16.35 -6.10 0.55
C ALA A 103 15.00 -6.63 0.01
N ASN A 104 14.87 -6.85 -1.30
CA ASN A 104 13.63 -7.37 -1.89
C ASN A 104 13.35 -8.83 -1.51
N ILE A 105 14.37 -9.66 -1.33
CA ILE A 105 14.20 -11.02 -0.78
C ILE A 105 13.63 -10.93 0.64
N GLY A 106 14.17 -10.03 1.47
CA GLY A 106 13.63 -9.78 2.80
C GLY A 106 12.17 -9.32 2.77
N LEU A 107 11.82 -8.36 1.91
CA LEU A 107 10.46 -7.89 1.72
C LEU A 107 9.50 -9.01 1.29
N LEU A 108 9.94 -9.92 0.42
CA LEU A 108 9.15 -11.08 0.00
C LEU A 108 8.89 -12.03 1.16
N VAL A 109 9.93 -12.39 1.92
CA VAL A 109 9.78 -13.26 3.11
C VAL A 109 8.86 -12.59 4.12
N GLY A 110 9.03 -11.30 4.38
CA GLY A 110 8.18 -10.52 5.29
C GLY A 110 6.72 -10.50 4.84
N ALA A 111 6.45 -10.25 3.56
CA ALA A 111 5.09 -10.25 3.01
C ALA A 111 4.38 -11.60 3.25
N ILE A 112 5.07 -12.72 3.02
CA ILE A 112 4.52 -14.07 3.24
C ILE A 112 4.29 -14.32 4.74
N VAL A 113 5.31 -14.09 5.58
CA VAL A 113 5.26 -14.40 7.02
C VAL A 113 4.18 -13.58 7.73
N TRP A 114 4.13 -12.28 7.50
CA TRP A 114 3.18 -11.42 8.20
C TRP A 114 1.76 -11.50 7.66
N SER A 115 1.56 -11.80 6.37
CA SER A 115 0.23 -12.03 5.80
C SER A 115 -0.46 -13.24 6.41
N VAL A 116 0.29 -14.32 6.63
CA VAL A 116 -0.21 -15.52 7.32
C VAL A 116 -0.21 -15.29 8.83
N GLY A 117 0.85 -14.67 9.36
CA GLY A 117 1.03 -14.45 10.79
C GLY A 117 -0.03 -13.57 11.43
N CYS A 118 -0.52 -12.53 10.73
CA CYS A 118 -1.56 -11.64 11.28
C CYS A 118 -2.91 -12.35 11.50
N ASP A 119 -3.21 -13.38 10.73
CA ASP A 119 -4.43 -14.17 10.89
C ASP A 119 -4.27 -15.30 11.95
N ILE A 120 -3.02 -15.65 12.32
CA ILE A 120 -2.73 -16.69 13.34
C ILE A 120 -2.48 -16.08 14.72
N TRP A 121 -1.54 -15.13 14.79
CA TRP A 121 -1.08 -14.54 16.07
C TRP A 121 -1.92 -13.38 16.52
N GLY A 122 -2.78 -12.87 15.62
CA GLY A 122 -3.57 -11.67 15.82
C GLY A 122 -2.87 -10.44 15.22
N ARG A 123 -3.70 -9.45 14.90
CA ARG A 123 -3.27 -8.26 14.17
C ARG A 123 -2.44 -7.32 15.04
N ARG A 124 -2.71 -7.26 16.34
CA ARG A 124 -2.01 -6.41 17.30
C ARG A 124 -0.51 -6.70 17.41
N TRP A 125 -0.12 -7.98 17.45
CA TRP A 125 1.29 -8.36 17.54
C TRP A 125 2.03 -8.10 16.25
N SER A 126 1.47 -8.50 15.12
CA SER A 126 2.05 -8.25 13.80
C SER A 126 2.29 -6.77 13.56
N PHE A 127 1.28 -5.94 13.91
CA PHE A 127 1.34 -4.47 13.81
C PHE A 127 2.53 -3.85 14.53
N ASN A 128 2.94 -4.36 15.68
CA ASN A 128 4.05 -3.81 16.45
C ASN A 128 5.41 -4.43 16.11
N LEU A 129 5.46 -5.74 15.86
CA LEU A 129 6.74 -6.43 15.62
C LEU A 129 7.36 -6.03 14.28
N THR A 130 6.58 -5.78 13.26
CA THR A 130 7.06 -5.36 11.93
C THR A 130 7.91 -4.10 12.01
N LEU A 131 7.42 -3.07 12.71
CA LEU A 131 8.12 -1.80 12.84
C LEU A 131 9.32 -1.88 13.78
N LEU A 132 9.25 -2.71 14.85
CA LEU A 132 10.36 -2.96 15.75
C LEU A 132 11.55 -3.59 15.01
N ILE A 133 11.30 -4.64 14.23
CA ILE A 133 12.33 -5.32 13.44
C ILE A 133 12.98 -4.34 12.47
N ALA A 134 12.18 -3.58 11.73
CA ALA A 134 12.70 -2.58 10.80
C ALA A 134 13.60 -1.54 11.49
N GLY A 135 13.19 -1.03 12.65
CA GLY A 135 13.95 -0.03 13.40
C GLY A 135 15.25 -0.56 13.97
N VAL A 136 15.22 -1.71 14.66
CA VAL A 136 16.41 -2.30 15.29
C VAL A 136 17.47 -2.68 14.26
N PHE A 137 17.07 -3.44 13.24
CA PHE A 137 18.01 -3.92 12.23
C PHE A 137 18.43 -2.80 11.26
N GLY A 138 17.54 -1.81 11.01
CA GLY A 138 17.88 -0.61 10.25
C GLY A 138 18.93 0.25 10.94
N LEU A 139 18.79 0.47 12.26
CA LEU A 139 19.80 1.15 13.06
C LEU A 139 21.13 0.38 13.03
N SER A 140 21.09 -0.95 13.22
CA SER A 140 22.26 -1.81 13.22
C SER A 140 22.98 -1.80 11.86
N ALA A 141 22.26 -1.66 10.75
CA ALA A 141 22.81 -1.63 9.40
C ALA A 141 23.79 -0.47 9.18
N GLY A 142 23.61 0.67 9.87
CA GLY A 142 24.56 1.79 9.85
C GLY A 142 25.96 1.43 10.37
N GLY A 143 26.09 0.42 11.24
CA GLY A 143 27.36 -0.07 11.77
C GLY A 143 28.09 -1.08 10.88
N SER A 144 27.56 -1.46 9.74
CA SER A 144 28.08 -2.56 8.90
C SER A 144 29.53 -2.35 8.46
N PRO A 145 30.42 -3.35 8.69
CA PRO A 145 31.82 -3.28 8.31
C PRO A 145 32.09 -3.72 6.86
N ASN A 146 31.16 -4.45 6.24
CA ASN A 146 31.29 -5.00 4.89
C ASN A 146 29.93 -5.16 4.21
N PHE A 147 29.95 -5.45 2.90
CA PHE A 147 28.75 -5.63 2.09
C PHE A 147 27.83 -6.76 2.60
N ILE A 148 28.40 -7.92 2.99
CA ILE A 148 27.60 -9.09 3.42
C ILE A 148 26.78 -8.74 4.66
N THR A 149 27.39 -8.08 5.66
CA THR A 149 26.70 -7.64 6.87
C THR A 149 25.60 -6.63 6.55
N LEU A 150 25.89 -5.63 5.70
CA LEU A 150 24.91 -4.63 5.30
C LEU A 150 23.72 -5.27 4.57
N ALA A 151 23.99 -6.11 3.57
CA ALA A 151 22.96 -6.79 2.79
C ALA A 151 22.09 -7.72 3.65
N SER A 152 22.70 -8.46 4.59
CA SER A 152 21.98 -9.33 5.52
C SER A 152 21.07 -8.53 6.46
N LEU A 153 21.56 -7.43 7.04
CA LEU A 153 20.77 -6.58 7.94
C LEU A 153 19.63 -5.90 7.18
N LEU A 154 19.87 -5.40 5.96
CA LEU A 154 18.81 -4.82 5.13
C LEU A 154 17.79 -5.87 4.65
N ALA A 155 18.20 -7.12 4.45
CA ALA A 155 17.25 -8.21 4.21
C ALA A 155 16.34 -8.44 5.43
N VAL A 156 16.89 -8.42 6.66
CA VAL A 156 16.07 -8.54 7.88
C VAL A 156 15.16 -7.32 8.08
N VAL A 157 15.63 -6.11 7.77
CA VAL A 157 14.78 -4.92 7.70
C VAL A 157 13.63 -5.16 6.73
N GLY A 158 13.91 -5.71 5.56
CA GLY A 158 12.90 -6.11 4.57
C GLY A 158 11.87 -7.07 5.14
N VAL A 159 12.28 -8.06 5.96
CA VAL A 159 11.34 -8.97 6.64
C VAL A 159 10.40 -8.19 7.57
N GLY A 160 10.89 -7.19 8.31
CA GLY A 160 10.03 -6.32 9.11
C GLY A 160 9.04 -5.53 8.25
N VAL A 161 9.56 -4.80 7.26
CA VAL A 161 8.79 -3.86 6.45
C VAL A 161 7.77 -4.56 5.53
N GLY A 162 8.10 -5.74 4.97
CA GLY A 162 7.27 -6.41 3.96
C GLY A 162 5.84 -6.71 4.39
N GLY A 163 5.56 -6.74 5.69
CA GLY A 163 4.24 -6.97 6.24
C GLY A 163 3.48 -5.71 6.69
N ASN A 164 4.13 -4.54 6.75
CA ASN A 164 3.50 -3.34 7.31
C ASN A 164 2.21 -2.97 6.58
N MET A 165 2.24 -2.78 5.27
CA MET A 165 1.07 -2.31 4.51
C MET A 165 -0.13 -3.25 4.59
N PRO A 166 -0.03 -4.58 4.35
CA PRO A 166 -1.18 -5.46 4.45
C PRO A 166 -1.76 -5.53 5.86
N VAL A 167 -0.92 -5.53 6.90
CA VAL A 167 -1.35 -5.57 8.31
C VAL A 167 -2.03 -4.26 8.71
N ASP A 168 -1.38 -3.12 8.45
CA ASP A 168 -1.87 -1.81 8.85
C ASP A 168 -3.18 -1.45 8.13
N SER A 169 -3.29 -1.76 6.84
CA SER A 169 -4.51 -1.57 6.06
C SER A 169 -5.67 -2.42 6.58
N ALA A 170 -5.42 -3.68 6.93
CA ALA A 170 -6.44 -4.57 7.47
C ALA A 170 -6.94 -4.09 8.84
N VAL A 171 -6.02 -3.71 9.74
CA VAL A 171 -6.37 -3.16 11.06
C VAL A 171 -7.18 -1.88 10.92
N PHE A 172 -6.76 -0.98 10.02
CA PHE A 172 -7.45 0.28 9.80
C PHE A 172 -8.89 0.09 9.32
N LEU A 173 -9.10 -0.73 8.28
CA LEU A 173 -10.42 -1.00 7.70
C LEU A 173 -11.38 -1.72 8.66
N ASP A 174 -10.86 -2.47 9.63
CA ASP A 174 -11.69 -3.18 10.59
C ASP A 174 -12.30 -2.29 11.67
N LEU A 175 -11.73 -1.10 11.88
CA LEU A 175 -12.10 -0.18 12.97
C LEU A 175 -12.64 1.16 12.48
N VAL A 176 -12.65 1.39 11.15
CA VAL A 176 -13.13 2.63 10.54
C VAL A 176 -14.53 2.44 9.94
N PRO A 177 -15.46 3.39 10.15
CA PRO A 177 -16.79 3.37 9.55
C PRO A 177 -16.74 3.26 8.02
N GLY A 178 -17.70 2.54 7.44
CA GLY A 178 -17.78 2.31 5.98
C GLY A 178 -17.80 3.61 5.16
N THR A 179 -18.42 4.67 5.68
CA THR A 179 -18.47 6.00 5.05
C THR A 179 -17.12 6.70 4.94
N HIS A 180 -16.10 6.25 5.71
CA HIS A 180 -14.78 6.87 5.77
C HIS A 180 -13.66 5.95 5.26
N GLN A 181 -13.99 4.89 4.55
CA GLN A 181 -12.99 3.95 4.00
C GLN A 181 -12.07 4.58 2.94
N TYR A 182 -12.48 5.69 2.30
CA TYR A 182 -11.62 6.49 1.41
C TYR A 182 -10.34 6.99 2.10
N LEU A 183 -10.33 7.08 3.45
CA LEU A 183 -9.13 7.43 4.22
C LEU A 183 -7.99 6.44 4.03
N LEU A 184 -8.27 5.20 3.63
CA LEU A 184 -7.21 4.26 3.26
C LEU A 184 -6.43 4.75 2.03
N THR A 185 -7.11 5.35 1.04
CA THR A 185 -6.43 5.99 -0.10
C THR A 185 -5.61 7.20 0.35
N VAL A 186 -6.17 8.03 1.24
CA VAL A 186 -5.47 9.19 1.81
C VAL A 186 -4.25 8.76 2.64
N MET A 187 -4.25 7.54 3.21
CA MET A 187 -3.12 7.02 3.98
C MET A 187 -1.82 6.95 3.16
N SER A 188 -1.91 6.93 1.83
CA SER A 188 -0.73 7.05 0.94
C SER A 188 0.07 8.35 1.14
N VAL A 189 -0.49 9.35 1.82
CA VAL A 189 0.25 10.57 2.22
C VAL A 189 1.44 10.23 3.13
N TRP A 190 1.30 9.22 4.00
CA TRP A 190 2.39 8.79 4.88
C TRP A 190 3.56 8.19 4.10
N TRP A 191 3.27 7.53 2.98
CA TRP A 191 4.30 7.06 2.06
C TRP A 191 5.09 8.24 1.48
N SER A 192 4.39 9.25 0.94
CA SER A 192 5.04 10.46 0.40
C SER A 192 5.83 11.22 1.47
N LEU A 193 5.32 11.31 2.71
CA LEU A 193 6.04 11.91 3.83
C LEU A 193 7.31 11.11 4.20
N GLY A 194 7.28 9.78 4.12
CA GLY A 194 8.44 8.93 4.32
C GLY A 194 9.53 9.21 3.28
N GLN A 195 9.15 9.25 2.00
CA GLN A 195 10.08 9.59 0.91
C GLN A 195 10.65 11.00 1.07
N LEU A 196 9.81 11.97 1.46
CA LEU A 196 10.23 13.35 1.70
C LEU A 196 11.28 13.42 2.83
N LEU A 197 11.00 12.82 3.99
CA LEU A 197 11.94 12.84 5.11
C LEU A 197 13.24 12.13 4.77
N CYS A 198 13.17 10.98 4.12
CA CYS A 198 14.33 10.21 3.68
C CYS A 198 15.22 11.04 2.74
N SER A 199 14.63 11.68 1.73
CA SER A 199 15.36 12.52 0.76
C SER A 199 15.92 13.78 1.40
N LEU A 200 15.16 14.41 2.33
CA LEU A 200 15.59 15.59 3.08
C LEU A 200 16.82 15.29 3.93
N LEU A 201 16.88 14.13 4.57
CA LEU A 201 18.02 13.70 5.38
C LEU A 201 19.20 13.22 4.52
N ALA A 202 18.92 12.52 3.42
CA ALA A 202 19.95 12.04 2.51
C ALA A 202 20.73 13.19 1.88
N TRP A 203 20.06 14.28 1.51
CA TRP A 203 20.69 15.42 0.87
C TRP A 203 21.89 15.98 1.67
N PRO A 204 21.74 16.48 2.93
CA PRO A 204 22.90 16.99 3.67
C PRO A 204 23.86 15.89 4.12
N LEU A 205 23.36 14.70 4.50
CA LEU A 205 24.21 13.65 5.07
C LEU A 205 25.10 12.99 4.01
N ILE A 206 24.53 12.65 2.84
CA ILE A 206 25.31 11.99 1.79
C ILE A 206 26.15 13.01 1.01
N ALA A 207 25.60 14.17 0.66
CA ALA A 207 26.35 15.15 -0.13
C ALA A 207 27.59 15.71 0.59
N ASN A 208 27.57 15.80 1.93
CA ASN A 208 28.68 16.38 2.69
C ASN A 208 29.65 15.36 3.30
N TYR A 209 29.21 14.09 3.49
CA TYR A 209 29.99 13.07 4.20
C TYR A 209 30.25 11.81 3.35
N SER A 210 30.33 11.96 2.02
CA SER A 210 30.68 10.88 1.11
C SER A 210 32.01 11.17 0.41
N CYS A 211 32.65 10.11 -0.09
CA CYS A 211 33.86 10.24 -0.87
C CYS A 211 33.63 11.10 -2.12
N PRO A 212 34.62 11.91 -2.55
CA PRO A 212 34.60 12.56 -3.86
C PRO A 212 34.42 11.54 -5.00
N GLU A 213 33.74 11.95 -6.07
CA GLU A 213 33.45 11.07 -7.22
C GLU A 213 34.73 10.58 -7.92
N ASP A 214 35.82 11.38 -7.87
CA ASP A 214 37.11 11.07 -8.48
C ASP A 214 38.06 10.26 -7.60
N ALA A 215 37.63 9.85 -6.38
CA ALA A 215 38.46 9.12 -5.45
C ALA A 215 38.72 7.69 -5.93
N SER A 216 39.96 7.35 -6.23
CA SER A 216 40.39 6.00 -6.63
C SER A 216 40.20 4.96 -5.51
N VAL A 217 40.28 5.39 -4.24
CA VAL A 217 40.04 4.60 -3.03
C VAL A 217 39.12 5.40 -2.11
N CYS A 218 38.02 4.79 -1.70
CA CYS A 218 37.07 5.38 -0.78
C CYS A 218 37.22 4.73 0.59
N GLU A 219 37.82 5.45 1.55
CA GLU A 219 37.99 4.96 2.92
C GLU A 219 36.74 5.17 3.77
N ARG A 220 36.52 4.28 4.73
CA ARG A 220 35.38 4.34 5.65
C ARG A 220 35.25 5.70 6.36
N SER A 221 36.36 6.31 6.75
CA SER A 221 36.41 7.60 7.45
C SER A 221 35.85 8.76 6.62
N GLN A 222 35.98 8.67 5.31
CA GLN A 222 35.54 9.68 4.34
C GLN A 222 34.13 9.41 3.81
N ASN A 223 33.55 8.22 4.09
CA ASN A 223 32.26 7.78 3.55
C ASN A 223 31.25 7.44 4.65
N MET A 224 31.11 8.33 5.62
CA MET A 224 30.20 8.15 6.76
C MET A 224 28.75 8.55 6.45
N GLY A 225 28.48 9.25 5.35
CA GLY A 225 27.17 9.83 5.05
C GLY A 225 26.04 8.81 5.02
N TRP A 226 26.25 7.67 4.34
CA TRP A 226 25.24 6.61 4.28
C TRP A 226 25.02 5.92 5.63
N ARG A 227 26.05 5.85 6.49
CA ARG A 227 25.93 5.32 7.86
C ARG A 227 25.11 6.25 8.74
N TYR A 228 25.37 7.55 8.67
CA TYR A 228 24.60 8.55 9.41
C TYR A 228 23.13 8.55 8.97
N LEU A 229 22.87 8.37 7.67
CA LEU A 229 21.49 8.25 7.17
C LEU A 229 20.79 7.03 7.76
N LEU A 230 21.44 5.84 7.76
CA LEU A 230 20.88 4.63 8.34
C LEU A 230 20.65 4.72 9.85
N PHE A 231 21.62 5.30 10.60
CA PHE A 231 21.45 5.53 12.06
C PHE A 231 20.27 6.48 12.33
N THR A 232 20.16 7.56 11.58
CA THR A 232 19.10 8.56 11.77
C THR A 232 17.73 7.95 11.46
N LEU A 233 17.58 7.28 10.29
CA LEU A 233 16.30 6.70 9.88
C LEU A 233 15.92 5.47 10.72
N GLY A 234 16.90 4.65 11.13
CA GLY A 234 16.69 3.57 12.08
C GLY A 234 16.22 4.08 13.44
N GLY A 235 16.87 5.14 13.94
CA GLY A 235 16.47 5.82 15.18
C GLY A 235 15.06 6.41 15.10
N ILE A 236 14.72 7.08 14.00
CA ILE A 236 13.36 7.60 13.77
C ILE A 236 12.35 6.45 13.71
N THR A 237 12.64 5.35 13.02
CA THR A 237 11.75 4.18 12.94
C THR A 237 11.51 3.56 14.33
N LEU A 238 12.55 3.48 15.18
CA LEU A 238 12.41 3.05 16.58
C LEU A 238 11.60 4.04 17.41
N LEU A 239 11.78 5.34 17.21
CA LEU A 239 10.96 6.36 17.86
C LEU A 239 9.48 6.21 17.48
N LEU A 240 9.17 6.04 16.21
CA LEU A 240 7.81 5.80 15.72
C LEU A 240 7.23 4.49 16.31
N TRP A 241 8.04 3.44 16.44
CA TRP A 241 7.64 2.22 17.14
C TRP A 241 7.33 2.48 18.62
N CYS A 242 8.17 3.23 19.34
CA CYS A 242 7.93 3.60 20.73
C CYS A 242 6.62 4.38 20.87
N LEU A 243 6.37 5.38 20.01
CA LEU A 243 5.13 6.13 19.99
C LEU A 243 3.91 5.22 19.74
N ARG A 244 4.03 4.31 18.77
CA ARG A 244 2.98 3.35 18.41
C ARG A 244 2.68 2.37 19.54
N PHE A 245 3.69 1.87 20.23
CA PHE A 245 3.56 0.83 21.24
C PHE A 245 3.13 1.38 22.61
N PHE A 246 3.72 2.51 23.04
CA PHE A 246 3.49 3.06 24.39
C PHE A 246 2.37 4.08 24.46
N LEU A 247 2.15 4.89 23.41
CA LEU A 247 1.14 5.95 23.44
C LEU A 247 -0.20 5.53 22.85
N PHE A 248 -0.26 4.53 22.00
CA PHE A 248 -1.49 4.06 21.40
C PHE A 248 -1.80 2.61 21.77
N THR A 249 -2.91 2.41 22.49
CA THR A 249 -3.38 1.06 22.81
C THR A 249 -4.22 0.51 21.67
N LEU A 250 -3.59 -0.22 20.75
CA LEU A 250 -4.31 -0.91 19.69
C LEU A 250 -5.18 -2.01 20.29
N VAL A 251 -6.48 -1.98 19.99
CA VAL A 251 -7.41 -3.09 20.27
C VAL A 251 -7.32 -4.14 19.17
N GLU A 252 -7.66 -5.39 19.48
CA GLU A 252 -7.72 -6.45 18.46
C GLU A 252 -8.93 -6.21 17.54
N SER A 253 -8.88 -6.72 16.31
CA SER A 253 -9.96 -6.58 15.34
C SER A 253 -11.24 -7.26 15.82
N PRO A 254 -12.39 -6.56 15.93
CA PRO A 254 -13.66 -7.17 16.30
C PRO A 254 -14.10 -8.26 15.31
N ARG A 255 -13.82 -8.05 14.02
CA ARG A 255 -14.14 -9.01 12.95
C ARG A 255 -13.30 -10.29 13.06
N PHE A 256 -12.01 -10.14 13.40
CA PHE A 256 -11.12 -11.27 13.68
C PHE A 256 -11.63 -12.07 14.89
N LEU A 257 -12.00 -11.39 15.99
CA LEU A 257 -12.50 -12.03 17.21
C LEU A 257 -13.79 -12.82 16.96
N VAL A 258 -14.73 -12.26 16.20
CA VAL A 258 -15.95 -12.98 15.78
C VAL A 258 -15.60 -14.17 14.87
N GLY A 259 -14.61 -14.00 13.98
CA GLY A 259 -14.12 -15.08 13.10
C GLY A 259 -13.59 -16.29 13.84
N ILE A 260 -13.01 -16.10 15.05
CA ILE A 260 -12.51 -17.19 15.92
C ILE A 260 -13.48 -17.58 17.05
N GLY A 261 -14.72 -17.04 17.04
CA GLY A 261 -15.76 -17.40 18.03
C GLY A 261 -15.68 -16.70 19.38
N ARG A 262 -14.92 -15.60 19.48
CA ARG A 262 -14.75 -14.80 20.71
C ARG A 262 -15.67 -13.57 20.71
N ASP A 263 -16.98 -13.80 20.58
CA ASP A 263 -17.99 -12.75 20.40
C ASP A 263 -18.04 -11.76 21.57
N ALA A 264 -17.94 -12.25 22.82
CA ALA A 264 -17.93 -11.39 24.01
C ALA A 264 -16.75 -10.40 24.01
N GLU A 265 -15.60 -10.83 23.53
CA GLU A 265 -14.44 -9.95 23.43
C GLU A 265 -14.60 -8.94 22.29
N ALA A 266 -15.20 -9.34 21.17
CA ALA A 266 -15.50 -8.42 20.07
C ALA A 266 -16.41 -7.29 20.54
N VAL A 267 -17.47 -7.59 21.29
CA VAL A 267 -18.35 -6.59 21.91
C VAL A 267 -17.59 -5.70 22.88
N SER A 268 -16.75 -6.28 23.75
CA SER A 268 -15.92 -5.51 24.69
C SER A 268 -14.98 -4.53 23.97
N VAL A 269 -14.40 -4.94 22.83
CA VAL A 269 -13.55 -4.07 21.99
C VAL A 269 -14.32 -2.89 21.43
N ILE A 270 -15.52 -3.12 20.89
CA ILE A 270 -16.38 -2.05 20.36
C ILE A 270 -16.75 -1.05 21.46
N HIS A 271 -17.12 -1.53 22.66
CA HIS A 271 -17.37 -0.65 23.80
C HIS A 271 -16.14 0.16 24.24
N LYS A 272 -14.92 -0.44 24.19
CA LYS A 272 -13.66 0.30 24.46
C LYS A 272 -13.44 1.42 23.45
N VAL A 273 -13.68 1.18 22.16
CA VAL A 273 -13.58 2.19 21.12
C VAL A 273 -14.61 3.31 21.32
N ALA A 274 -15.88 2.94 21.61
CA ALA A 274 -16.94 3.90 21.92
C ALA A 274 -16.57 4.78 23.12
N LYS A 275 -16.11 4.17 24.22
CA LYS A 275 -15.65 4.90 25.41
C LYS A 275 -14.50 5.84 25.11
N TYR A 276 -13.54 5.43 24.29
CA TYR A 276 -12.40 6.27 23.88
C TYR A 276 -12.85 7.49 23.08
N ASN A 277 -13.87 7.32 22.25
CA ASN A 277 -14.50 8.41 21.48
C ASN A 277 -15.51 9.24 22.30
N SER A 278 -15.73 8.92 23.58
CA SER A 278 -16.77 9.54 24.42
C SER A 278 -18.17 9.37 23.84
N THR A 279 -18.43 8.24 23.18
CA THR A 279 -19.72 7.80 22.64
C THR A 279 -20.17 6.50 23.31
N SER A 280 -21.41 6.09 23.06
CA SER A 280 -21.95 4.81 23.52
C SER A 280 -22.55 4.04 22.34
N THR A 281 -22.61 2.73 22.45
CA THR A 281 -23.28 1.86 21.48
C THR A 281 -24.14 0.86 22.23
N GLY A 282 -25.27 0.48 21.65
CA GLY A 282 -26.19 -0.52 22.18
C GLY A 282 -25.78 -1.97 21.85
N LEU A 283 -24.59 -2.19 21.28
CA LEU A 283 -24.15 -3.53 20.88
C LEU A 283 -24.05 -4.48 22.07
N SER A 284 -24.72 -5.65 21.97
CA SER A 284 -24.65 -6.71 22.97
C SER A 284 -24.29 -8.07 22.34
N VAL A 285 -23.87 -9.02 23.18
CA VAL A 285 -23.56 -10.40 22.74
C VAL A 285 -24.81 -11.10 22.24
N GLU A 286 -25.97 -10.79 22.84
CA GLU A 286 -27.27 -11.33 22.47
C GLU A 286 -27.65 -10.94 21.03
N GLN A 287 -27.39 -9.73 20.62
CA GLN A 287 -27.62 -9.28 19.23
C GLN A 287 -26.76 -10.06 18.21
N LEU A 288 -25.49 -10.35 18.56
CA LEU A 288 -24.64 -11.20 17.72
C LEU A 288 -25.15 -12.64 17.64
N ASN A 289 -25.67 -13.18 18.74
CA ASN A 289 -26.25 -14.53 18.79
C ASN A 289 -27.59 -14.59 18.01
N GLN A 290 -28.47 -13.61 18.18
CA GLN A 290 -29.70 -13.50 17.40
C GLN A 290 -29.44 -13.42 15.90
N ALA A 291 -28.43 -12.62 15.49
CA ALA A 291 -28.03 -12.54 14.08
C ALA A 291 -27.53 -13.89 13.53
N ALA A 292 -26.96 -14.74 14.38
CA ALA A 292 -26.54 -16.10 14.01
C ALA A 292 -27.75 -17.06 13.86
N GLU A 293 -28.77 -16.94 14.71
CA GLU A 293 -29.95 -17.81 14.73
C GLU A 293 -30.92 -17.53 13.58
N LEU A 294 -30.99 -16.29 13.11
CA LEU A 294 -31.87 -15.86 12.00
C LEU A 294 -31.54 -16.50 10.64
N LYS A 295 -30.46 -17.29 10.53
CA LYS A 295 -30.10 -18.06 9.33
C LYS A 295 -30.02 -19.56 9.63
N PRO A 296 -31.17 -20.29 9.69
CA PRO A 296 -31.20 -21.75 9.86
C PRO A 296 -30.64 -22.43 8.60
N GLY A 297 -29.60 -23.21 8.77
CA GLY A 297 -29.01 -24.02 7.67
C GLY A 297 -27.54 -24.37 7.83
N SER A 298 -26.82 -23.72 8.73
CA SER A 298 -25.43 -24.04 9.02
C SER A 298 -25.36 -24.95 10.26
N ALA A 299 -25.54 -26.27 10.08
CA ALA A 299 -25.16 -27.23 11.10
C ALA A 299 -23.71 -26.98 11.49
N LYS A 300 -23.47 -26.67 12.76
CA LYS A 300 -22.22 -26.70 13.55
C LYS A 300 -20.96 -27.12 12.74
N ARG A 301 -20.55 -26.34 11.73
CA ARG A 301 -19.17 -26.42 11.27
C ARG A 301 -18.33 -25.66 12.30
N PRO A 302 -17.29 -26.27 12.88
CA PRO A 302 -16.45 -25.58 13.83
C PRO A 302 -15.94 -24.31 13.18
N MET A 303 -16.36 -23.14 13.72
CA MET A 303 -15.75 -21.86 13.38
C MET A 303 -14.25 -22.04 13.54
N LEU A 304 -13.51 -21.78 12.46
CA LEU A 304 -12.05 -21.83 12.33
C LEU A 304 -11.34 -22.62 13.46
N SER A 305 -11.14 -23.93 13.27
CA SER A 305 -10.17 -24.64 14.09
C SER A 305 -8.80 -24.01 13.81
N ARG A 306 -7.95 -23.82 14.81
CA ARG A 306 -6.57 -23.33 14.65
C ARG A 306 -5.79 -24.08 13.55
N THR A 307 -6.17 -25.29 13.22
CA THR A 307 -5.61 -26.13 12.17
C THR A 307 -6.06 -25.76 10.75
N SER A 308 -7.22 -25.09 10.56
CA SER A 308 -7.68 -24.68 9.22
C SER A 308 -7.00 -23.39 8.72
N VAL A 309 -6.31 -22.67 9.59
CA VAL A 309 -5.57 -21.44 9.22
C VAL A 309 -4.41 -21.73 8.26
N TYR A 310 -3.83 -22.92 8.32
CA TYR A 310 -2.81 -23.39 7.37
C TYR A 310 -3.41 -23.97 6.08
N GLY A 311 -4.73 -24.04 5.95
CA GLY A 311 -5.40 -24.62 4.80
C GLY A 311 -5.42 -23.68 3.59
N LEU A 312 -5.16 -24.22 2.40
CA LEU A 312 -5.40 -23.58 1.11
C LEU A 312 -6.88 -23.11 0.92
N GLU A 313 -7.74 -23.33 1.90
CA GLU A 313 -9.17 -22.99 1.87
C GLU A 313 -9.41 -21.48 1.75
N HIS A 314 -8.62 -20.66 2.45
CA HIS A 314 -8.69 -19.19 2.33
C HIS A 314 -8.27 -18.71 0.94
N VAL A 315 -7.26 -19.33 0.35
CA VAL A 315 -6.81 -19.04 -1.01
C VAL A 315 -7.86 -19.53 -2.01
N LYS A 316 -8.41 -20.75 -1.83
CA LYS A 316 -9.47 -21.28 -2.70
C LYS A 316 -10.72 -20.40 -2.69
N ALA A 317 -11.07 -19.80 -1.54
CA ALA A 317 -12.21 -18.89 -1.43
C ALA A 317 -12.07 -17.64 -2.34
N LEU A 318 -10.84 -17.17 -2.57
CA LEU A 318 -10.56 -16.05 -3.47
C LEU A 318 -10.71 -16.40 -4.96
N PHE A 319 -10.89 -17.68 -5.27
CA PHE A 319 -11.13 -18.20 -6.64
C PHE A 319 -12.44 -18.98 -6.73
N SER A 320 -13.35 -18.85 -5.75
CA SER A 320 -14.57 -19.66 -5.65
C SER A 320 -15.60 -19.34 -6.73
N THR A 321 -15.72 -18.08 -7.13
CA THR A 321 -16.64 -17.66 -8.20
C THR A 321 -15.86 -17.07 -9.37
N ARG A 322 -16.41 -17.15 -10.58
CA ARG A 322 -15.76 -16.64 -11.80
C ARG A 322 -15.42 -15.15 -11.70
N LYS A 323 -16.33 -14.33 -11.15
CA LYS A 323 -16.12 -12.87 -11.00
C LYS A 323 -14.99 -12.58 -10.01
N VAL A 324 -14.99 -13.22 -8.83
CA VAL A 324 -13.97 -13.05 -7.81
C VAL A 324 -12.62 -13.59 -8.29
N ALA A 325 -12.60 -14.73 -8.96
CA ALA A 325 -11.38 -15.32 -9.53
C ALA A 325 -10.72 -14.38 -10.57
N ILE A 326 -11.52 -13.81 -11.48
CA ILE A 326 -11.03 -12.84 -12.47
C ILE A 326 -10.48 -11.59 -11.75
N SER A 327 -11.21 -11.03 -10.78
CA SER A 327 -10.75 -9.86 -10.02
C SER A 327 -9.46 -10.14 -9.27
N THR A 328 -9.36 -11.27 -8.59
CA THR A 328 -8.15 -11.70 -7.86
C THR A 328 -6.97 -11.87 -8.81
N THR A 329 -7.16 -12.55 -9.93
CA THR A 329 -6.10 -12.77 -10.94
C THR A 329 -5.62 -11.44 -11.54
N LEU A 330 -6.55 -10.55 -11.89
CA LEU A 330 -6.21 -9.22 -12.40
C LEU A 330 -5.47 -8.38 -11.37
N LEU A 331 -5.88 -8.41 -10.09
CA LEU A 331 -5.17 -7.71 -9.03
C LEU A 331 -3.76 -8.26 -8.81
N ILE A 332 -3.57 -9.59 -8.81
CA ILE A 332 -2.23 -10.22 -8.73
C ILE A 332 -1.36 -9.74 -9.90
N ALA A 333 -1.89 -9.75 -11.13
CA ALA A 333 -1.17 -9.29 -12.31
C ALA A 333 -0.83 -7.80 -12.22
N LEU A 334 -1.78 -6.93 -11.84
CA LEU A 334 -1.57 -5.49 -11.65
C LEU A 334 -0.46 -5.22 -10.63
N TRP A 335 -0.55 -5.82 -9.46
CA TRP A 335 0.44 -5.64 -8.41
C TRP A 335 1.82 -6.16 -8.80
N GLY A 336 1.89 -7.31 -9.50
CA GLY A 336 3.14 -7.85 -10.01
C GLY A 336 3.78 -6.92 -11.05
N ILE A 337 3.03 -6.52 -12.07
CA ILE A 337 3.54 -5.70 -13.18
C ILE A 337 3.94 -4.31 -12.69
N ILE A 338 3.10 -3.64 -11.90
CA ILE A 338 3.40 -2.32 -11.33
C ILE A 338 4.59 -2.43 -10.37
N GLY A 339 4.65 -3.49 -9.55
CA GLY A 339 5.77 -3.75 -8.64
C GLY A 339 7.10 -3.93 -9.36
N LEU A 340 7.11 -4.70 -10.46
CA LEU A 340 8.29 -4.87 -11.32
C LEU A 340 8.74 -3.54 -11.91
N ALA A 341 7.82 -2.83 -12.57
CA ALA A 341 8.11 -1.57 -13.24
C ALA A 341 8.64 -0.51 -12.27
N SER A 342 7.98 -0.36 -11.13
CA SER A 342 8.36 0.63 -10.12
C SER A 342 9.68 0.29 -9.43
N THR A 343 9.94 -0.98 -9.12
CA THR A 343 11.22 -1.40 -8.53
C THR A 343 12.34 -1.19 -9.53
N LEU A 344 12.13 -1.57 -10.80
CA LEU A 344 13.13 -1.41 -11.86
C LEU A 344 13.49 0.07 -12.09
N TYR A 345 12.55 0.99 -11.90
CA TYR A 345 12.80 2.41 -12.05
C TYR A 345 13.26 3.09 -10.75
N ASN A 346 12.47 3.00 -9.68
CA ASN A 346 12.69 3.77 -8.46
C ASN A 346 13.97 3.36 -7.70
N SER A 347 14.33 2.07 -7.71
CA SER A 347 15.55 1.60 -7.04
C SER A 347 16.83 2.10 -7.72
N PHE A 348 16.76 2.41 -9.00
CA PHE A 348 17.91 2.89 -9.77
C PHE A 348 17.79 4.36 -10.19
N LEU A 349 16.69 5.04 -9.84
CA LEU A 349 16.47 6.44 -10.19
C LEU A 349 17.61 7.38 -9.72
N PRO A 350 18.13 7.31 -8.48
CA PRO A 350 19.26 8.16 -8.07
C PRO A 350 20.50 7.93 -8.95
N TYR A 351 20.81 6.66 -9.27
CA TYR A 351 21.90 6.33 -10.19
C TYR A 351 21.66 6.88 -11.60
N LEU A 352 20.44 6.74 -12.12
CA LEU A 352 20.07 7.31 -13.42
C LEU A 352 20.18 8.85 -13.43
N LEU A 353 19.77 9.51 -12.37
CA LEU A 353 19.90 10.98 -12.24
C LEU A 353 21.37 11.43 -12.22
N THR A 354 22.23 10.67 -11.51
CA THR A 354 23.67 10.97 -11.47
C THR A 354 24.31 10.73 -12.84
N SER A 355 24.10 9.56 -13.46
CA SER A 355 24.72 9.22 -14.75
C SER A 355 24.26 10.15 -15.89
N ARG A 356 22.96 10.43 -15.97
CA ARG A 356 22.44 11.40 -16.96
C ARG A 356 22.77 12.83 -16.62
N GLY A 357 22.85 13.20 -15.34
CA GLY A 357 23.31 14.50 -14.89
C GLY A 357 24.78 14.76 -15.31
N ALA A 358 25.62 13.74 -15.22
CA ALA A 358 27.02 13.83 -15.71
C ALA A 358 27.07 14.11 -17.22
N ASP A 359 26.22 13.46 -18.03
CA ASP A 359 26.08 13.73 -19.47
C ASP A 359 25.69 15.21 -19.77
N PHE A 360 24.94 15.84 -18.85
CA PHE A 360 24.47 17.23 -18.97
C PHE A 360 25.38 18.23 -18.24
N GLY A 361 26.46 17.81 -17.60
CA GLY A 361 27.35 18.65 -16.79
C GLY A 361 26.86 18.95 -15.36
N ASP A 362 25.78 18.31 -14.90
CA ASP A 362 25.13 18.55 -13.61
C ASP A 362 25.15 17.29 -12.72
N GLY A 363 26.12 16.40 -12.85
CA GLY A 363 26.20 15.09 -12.21
C GLY A 363 26.56 15.10 -10.70
N SER A 364 26.64 16.27 -10.04
CA SER A 364 27.04 16.33 -8.64
C SER A 364 26.05 15.64 -7.71
N LEU A 365 26.56 14.99 -6.65
CA LEU A 365 25.75 14.35 -5.61
C LEU A 365 24.76 15.36 -5.00
N PHE A 366 25.18 16.60 -4.77
CA PHE A 366 24.32 17.65 -4.23
C PHE A 366 23.08 17.89 -5.10
N ILE A 367 23.24 18.00 -6.42
CA ILE A 367 22.14 18.22 -7.37
C ILE A 367 21.23 16.98 -7.44
N THR A 368 21.80 15.78 -7.45
CA THR A 368 21.06 14.51 -7.48
C THR A 368 20.13 14.39 -6.26
N TYR A 369 20.63 14.61 -5.04
CA TYR A 369 19.80 14.50 -3.84
C TYR A 369 18.83 15.67 -3.67
N ARG A 370 19.19 16.88 -4.11
CA ARG A 370 18.25 18.01 -4.23
C ARG A 370 17.08 17.65 -5.15
N ASN A 371 17.34 17.08 -6.31
CA ASN A 371 16.32 16.69 -7.27
C ASN A 371 15.43 15.58 -6.69
N GLN A 372 16.00 14.59 -6.00
CA GLN A 372 15.25 13.56 -5.30
C GLN A 372 14.33 14.15 -4.21
N PHE A 373 14.79 15.16 -3.47
CA PHE A 373 13.95 15.89 -2.53
C PHE A 373 12.77 16.60 -3.21
N ILE A 374 13.01 17.30 -4.33
CA ILE A 374 11.94 17.96 -5.11
C ILE A 374 10.89 16.94 -5.57
N LEU A 375 11.32 15.77 -6.06
CA LEU A 375 10.43 14.69 -6.48
C LEU A 375 9.54 14.21 -5.32
N SER A 376 10.11 14.09 -4.13
CA SER A 376 9.37 13.66 -2.94
C SER A 376 8.31 14.68 -2.51
N VAL A 377 8.58 15.98 -2.63
CA VAL A 377 7.60 17.06 -2.35
C VAL A 377 6.41 16.97 -3.30
N ILE A 378 6.67 16.76 -4.58
CA ILE A 378 5.62 16.67 -5.62
C ILE A 378 4.72 15.43 -5.44
N GLY A 379 5.20 14.39 -4.78
CA GLY A 379 4.39 13.20 -4.46
C GLY A 379 3.22 13.48 -3.51
N ILE A 380 3.36 14.43 -2.58
CA ILE A 380 2.34 14.71 -1.53
C ILE A 380 0.99 15.15 -2.11
N PRO A 381 0.89 16.16 -3.00
CA PRO A 381 -0.38 16.55 -3.61
C PRO A 381 -1.06 15.40 -4.35
N GLY A 382 -0.27 14.48 -4.95
CA GLY A 382 -0.79 13.31 -5.65
C GLY A 382 -1.62 12.39 -4.74
N ALA A 383 -1.19 12.18 -3.50
CA ALA A 383 -1.91 11.36 -2.53
C ALA A 383 -3.29 11.95 -2.15
N PHE A 384 -3.37 13.26 -1.97
CA PHE A 384 -4.65 13.94 -1.71
C PHE A 384 -5.58 13.91 -2.92
N LEU A 385 -5.02 14.15 -4.12
CA LEU A 385 -5.79 14.08 -5.35
C LEU A 385 -6.33 12.66 -5.60
N ALA A 386 -5.57 11.61 -5.26
CA ALA A 386 -6.04 10.23 -5.32
C ALA A 386 -7.29 10.02 -4.46
N GLY A 387 -7.28 10.48 -3.20
CA GLY A 387 -8.42 10.39 -2.29
C GLY A 387 -9.66 11.10 -2.81
N TRP A 388 -9.50 12.25 -3.45
CA TRP A 388 -10.60 12.98 -4.07
C TRP A 388 -11.10 12.30 -5.36
N ALA A 389 -10.20 11.86 -6.22
CA ALA A 389 -10.54 11.31 -7.54
C ALA A 389 -11.33 9.99 -7.46
N VAL A 390 -11.06 9.15 -6.46
CA VAL A 390 -11.78 7.87 -6.28
C VAL A 390 -13.26 8.06 -5.90
N GLU A 391 -13.62 9.21 -5.36
CA GLU A 391 -15.02 9.54 -4.99
C GLU A 391 -15.80 10.19 -6.14
N LEU A 392 -15.17 10.53 -7.26
CA LEU A 392 -15.86 11.12 -8.42
C LEU A 392 -16.85 10.13 -9.06
N PRO A 393 -18.10 10.57 -9.37
CA PRO A 393 -19.19 9.68 -9.80
C PRO A 393 -18.94 8.94 -11.13
N HIS A 394 -18.16 9.52 -12.04
CA HIS A 394 -17.96 8.99 -13.39
C HIS A 394 -16.59 8.29 -13.58
N ILE A 395 -15.64 8.54 -12.67
CA ILE A 395 -14.29 8.01 -12.76
C ILE A 395 -14.13 6.81 -11.82
N GLY A 396 -14.47 6.99 -10.54
CA GLY A 396 -14.35 5.96 -9.51
C GLY A 396 -12.91 5.48 -9.34
N ARG A 397 -12.75 4.35 -8.68
CA ARG A 397 -11.44 3.74 -8.40
C ARG A 397 -10.78 3.19 -9.66
N ARG A 398 -11.56 2.48 -10.45
CA ARG A 398 -11.12 1.83 -11.69
C ARG A 398 -10.66 2.84 -12.74
N GLY A 399 -11.46 3.90 -12.97
CA GLY A 399 -11.09 4.97 -13.89
C GLY A 399 -9.88 5.75 -13.42
N THR A 400 -9.77 6.07 -12.13
CA THR A 400 -8.61 6.77 -11.56
C THR A 400 -7.34 5.93 -11.72
N LEU A 401 -7.41 4.61 -11.51
CA LEU A 401 -6.28 3.70 -11.70
C LEU A 401 -5.83 3.67 -13.16
N ALA A 402 -6.76 3.54 -14.10
CA ALA A 402 -6.47 3.53 -15.54
C ALA A 402 -5.88 4.87 -16.01
N ILE A 403 -6.46 5.99 -15.58
CA ILE A 403 -5.98 7.34 -15.93
C ILE A 403 -4.57 7.55 -15.37
N SER A 404 -4.33 7.24 -14.10
CA SER A 404 -3.01 7.43 -13.46
C SER A 404 -1.93 6.53 -14.06
N SER A 405 -2.28 5.34 -14.54
CA SER A 405 -1.36 4.43 -15.24
C SER A 405 -1.03 4.88 -16.68
N GLY A 406 -1.89 5.71 -17.31
CA GLY A 406 -1.60 6.31 -18.62
C GLY A 406 -2.43 5.85 -19.81
N GLU A 407 -3.52 5.09 -19.62
CA GLU A 407 -4.33 4.58 -20.73
C GLU A 407 -5.08 5.65 -21.50
N TRP A 408 -5.65 6.64 -20.80
CA TRP A 408 -6.31 7.76 -21.47
C TRP A 408 -5.37 8.55 -22.37
N SER A 409 -4.07 8.54 -22.07
CA SER A 409 -3.09 9.23 -22.90
C SER A 409 -2.74 8.46 -24.17
N VAL A 410 -2.75 7.13 -24.15
CA VAL A 410 -2.59 6.32 -25.37
C VAL A 410 -3.81 6.52 -26.28
N PHE A 411 -5.01 6.51 -25.72
CA PHE A 411 -6.25 6.77 -26.46
C PHE A 411 -6.29 8.23 -26.99
N LEU A 412 -5.96 9.22 -26.19
CA LEU A 412 -5.88 10.62 -26.62
C LEU A 412 -4.69 10.87 -27.54
N THR A 413 -3.56 10.16 -27.40
CA THR A 413 -2.43 10.24 -28.33
C THR A 413 -2.79 9.60 -29.67
N LEU A 414 -3.49 8.48 -29.68
CA LEU A 414 -4.04 7.89 -30.92
C LEU A 414 -5.08 8.82 -31.57
N LEU A 415 -5.93 9.46 -30.77
CA LEU A 415 -6.91 10.45 -31.28
C LEU A 415 -6.22 11.73 -31.76
N SER A 416 -5.11 12.16 -31.11
CA SER A 416 -4.36 13.39 -31.48
C SER A 416 -3.41 13.19 -32.65
N LEU A 417 -3.01 11.96 -32.95
CA LEU A 417 -2.32 11.64 -34.22
C LEU A 417 -3.19 11.98 -35.44
N PHE A 418 -4.51 12.10 -35.24
CA PHE A 418 -5.43 12.51 -36.29
C PHE A 418 -5.80 14.01 -36.27
N ASN A 419 -5.55 14.78 -35.17
CA ASN A 419 -6.09 16.15 -35.08
C ASN A 419 -5.20 17.27 -34.51
N ASP A 420 -4.17 17.07 -33.71
CA ASP A 420 -3.26 18.17 -33.24
C ASP A 420 -2.05 17.66 -32.43
N PRO A 421 -0.81 17.97 -32.79
CA PRO A 421 0.39 17.52 -32.08
C PRO A 421 0.69 18.28 -30.76
N SER A 422 -0.08 19.30 -30.38
CA SER A 422 0.23 20.19 -29.25
C SER A 422 -0.39 19.77 -27.91
N ARG A 423 -1.30 18.80 -27.87
CA ARG A 423 -1.94 18.30 -26.63
C ARG A 423 -1.41 16.94 -26.21
N LYS A 424 -0.21 16.92 -25.66
CA LYS A 424 0.41 15.74 -25.04
C LYS A 424 0.16 15.76 -23.53
N THR A 425 -0.94 15.19 -23.08
CA THR A 425 -1.21 14.93 -21.66
C THR A 425 -1.21 13.43 -21.43
N GLY A 426 -0.06 12.88 -21.18
CA GLY A 426 0.09 11.48 -20.81
C GLY A 426 0.61 11.33 -19.39
N LEU A 427 0.25 10.23 -18.72
CA LEU A 427 0.41 10.06 -17.30
C LEU A 427 1.61 9.15 -16.95
N THR A 428 1.65 8.38 -15.91
CA THR A 428 2.87 7.75 -15.35
C THR A 428 3.78 7.08 -16.39
N GLY A 429 3.25 6.18 -17.23
CA GLY A 429 4.04 5.49 -18.26
C GLY A 429 4.58 6.43 -19.34
N ALA A 430 3.76 7.40 -19.78
CA ALA A 430 4.18 8.39 -20.78
C ALA A 430 5.24 9.36 -20.25
N PHE A 431 5.19 9.73 -18.97
CA PHE A 431 6.25 10.53 -18.33
C PHE A 431 7.58 9.78 -18.30
N LEU A 432 7.57 8.45 -18.08
CA LEU A 432 8.78 7.63 -18.17
C LEU A 432 9.38 7.65 -19.57
N PHE A 433 8.58 7.48 -20.63
CA PHE A 433 9.07 7.58 -22.01
C PHE A 433 9.59 8.99 -22.31
N ALA A 434 8.89 10.03 -21.86
CA ALA A 434 9.31 11.41 -22.08
C ALA A 434 10.63 11.73 -21.35
N SER A 435 10.89 11.11 -20.19
CA SER A 435 12.15 11.32 -19.46
C SER A 435 13.38 10.88 -20.25
N THR A 436 13.26 9.88 -21.13
CA THR A 436 14.37 9.42 -22.00
C THR A 436 14.71 10.40 -23.10
N THR A 437 13.79 11.32 -23.45
CA THR A 437 14.00 12.37 -24.48
C THR A 437 14.52 13.68 -23.89
N ALA A 438 14.76 13.75 -22.59
CA ALA A 438 15.27 14.94 -21.92
C ALA A 438 16.64 15.34 -22.49
N ARG A 439 16.83 16.63 -22.76
CA ARG A 439 18.06 17.20 -23.29
C ARG A 439 18.86 18.00 -22.26
N ASN A 440 18.34 18.15 -21.07
CA ASN A 440 18.99 18.81 -19.94
C ASN A 440 18.41 18.32 -18.60
N SER A 441 19.15 18.55 -17.51
CA SER A 441 18.78 18.11 -16.16
C SER A 441 17.42 18.64 -15.70
N ASN A 442 17.05 19.86 -16.05
CA ASN A 442 15.76 20.46 -15.66
C ASN A 442 14.58 19.78 -16.39
N ALA A 443 14.73 19.43 -17.66
CA ALA A 443 13.70 18.68 -18.39
C ALA A 443 13.56 17.26 -17.82
N LEU A 444 14.66 16.60 -17.49
CA LEU A 444 14.66 15.29 -16.83
C LEU A 444 13.94 15.37 -15.49
N LEU A 445 14.24 16.36 -14.66
CA LEU A 445 13.57 16.60 -13.39
C LEU A 445 12.06 16.84 -13.59
N GLY A 446 11.66 17.68 -14.55
CA GLY A 446 10.26 17.98 -14.86
C GLY A 446 9.46 16.73 -15.23
N TRP A 447 9.99 15.87 -16.11
CA TRP A 447 9.34 14.61 -16.47
C TRP A 447 9.23 13.65 -15.29
N ASN A 448 10.26 13.59 -14.45
CA ASN A 448 10.23 12.78 -13.23
C ASN A 448 9.23 13.32 -12.19
N CYS A 449 9.03 14.63 -12.09
CA CYS A 449 7.97 15.22 -11.25
C CYS A 449 6.58 14.72 -11.68
N GLY A 450 6.31 14.73 -12.99
CA GLY A 450 5.07 14.17 -13.54
C GLY A 450 4.90 12.67 -13.23
N TYR A 451 5.96 11.89 -13.38
CA TYR A 451 5.96 10.47 -13.04
C TYR A 451 5.62 10.25 -11.56
N VAL A 452 6.35 10.89 -10.64
CA VAL A 452 6.16 10.69 -9.19
C VAL A 452 4.77 11.11 -8.74
N PHE A 453 4.27 12.26 -9.23
CA PHE A 453 2.92 12.74 -8.93
C PHE A 453 1.85 11.70 -9.30
N ASN A 454 1.87 11.20 -10.54
CA ASN A 454 0.88 10.23 -11.01
C ASN A 454 1.09 8.84 -10.41
N SER A 455 2.32 8.43 -10.14
CA SER A 455 2.65 7.16 -9.48
C SER A 455 2.07 7.11 -8.06
N ASN A 456 2.10 8.21 -7.30
CA ASN A 456 1.45 8.27 -5.99
C ASN A 456 -0.07 8.12 -6.08
N ILE A 457 -0.71 8.72 -7.09
CA ILE A 457 -2.15 8.52 -7.35
C ILE A 457 -2.42 7.05 -7.65
N MET A 458 -1.67 6.45 -8.57
CA MET A 458 -1.81 5.06 -9.00
C MET A 458 -1.71 4.08 -7.82
N TYR A 459 -0.68 4.21 -6.99
CA TYR A 459 -0.49 3.36 -5.83
C TYR A 459 -1.56 3.55 -4.75
N GLY A 460 -1.93 4.80 -4.44
CA GLY A 460 -2.98 5.10 -3.47
C GLY A 460 -4.30 4.43 -3.83
N VAL A 461 -4.67 4.48 -5.12
CA VAL A 461 -5.90 3.84 -5.63
C VAL A 461 -5.76 2.33 -5.67
N LEU A 462 -4.63 1.78 -6.10
CA LEU A 462 -4.40 0.35 -6.17
C LEU A 462 -4.51 -0.34 -4.80
N TYR A 463 -3.97 0.30 -3.75
CA TYR A 463 -4.12 -0.18 -2.37
C TYR A 463 -5.56 -0.17 -1.89
N ALA A 464 -6.31 0.90 -2.17
CA ALA A 464 -7.72 1.01 -1.79
C ALA A 464 -8.57 -0.05 -2.49
N VAL A 465 -8.43 -0.18 -3.81
CA VAL A 465 -9.16 -1.18 -4.61
C VAL A 465 -8.91 -2.59 -4.12
N SER A 466 -7.65 -2.93 -3.83
CA SER A 466 -7.29 -4.28 -3.37
C SER A 466 -7.94 -4.62 -2.03
N ALA A 467 -7.91 -3.68 -1.08
CA ALA A 467 -8.49 -3.90 0.23
C ALA A 467 -10.03 -3.93 0.21
N GLU A 468 -10.67 -3.24 -0.73
CA GLU A 468 -12.13 -3.17 -0.87
C GLU A 468 -12.72 -4.38 -1.63
N ILE A 469 -11.99 -4.94 -2.61
CA ILE A 469 -12.45 -6.08 -3.40
C ILE A 469 -12.46 -7.38 -2.59
N PHE A 470 -11.51 -7.56 -1.67
CA PHE A 470 -11.45 -8.80 -0.89
C PHE A 470 -12.44 -8.83 0.27
N PRO A 471 -13.18 -9.96 0.46
CA PRO A 471 -14.06 -10.14 1.61
C PRO A 471 -13.33 -9.96 2.93
N ALA A 472 -13.96 -9.35 3.94
CA ALA A 472 -13.31 -9.07 5.23
C ALA A 472 -12.71 -10.33 5.89
N LYS A 473 -13.36 -11.49 5.76
CA LYS A 473 -12.87 -12.79 6.26
C LYS A 473 -11.56 -13.24 5.58
N HIS A 474 -11.38 -12.93 4.30
CA HIS A 474 -10.24 -13.37 3.49
C HIS A 474 -9.35 -12.19 3.04
N ARG A 475 -9.62 -10.98 3.55
CA ARG A 475 -8.91 -9.74 3.17
C ARG A 475 -7.43 -9.80 3.50
N GLY A 476 -7.07 -10.34 4.67
CA GLY A 476 -5.68 -10.56 5.06
C GLY A 476 -4.95 -11.43 4.04
N THR A 477 -5.54 -12.60 3.72
CA THR A 477 -5.00 -13.53 2.72
C THR A 477 -4.97 -12.90 1.32
N GLY A 478 -6.03 -12.18 0.91
CA GLY A 478 -6.09 -11.51 -0.39
C GLY A 478 -5.04 -10.42 -0.53
N ASN A 479 -4.94 -9.52 0.43
CA ASN A 479 -3.91 -8.48 0.46
C ASN A 479 -2.50 -9.07 0.57
N GLY A 480 -2.33 -10.15 1.31
CA GLY A 480 -1.08 -10.91 1.39
C GLY A 480 -0.67 -11.50 0.05
N LEU A 481 -1.62 -12.04 -0.70
CA LEU A 481 -1.38 -12.64 -2.00
C LEU A 481 -0.92 -11.59 -3.03
N VAL A 482 -1.59 -10.44 -3.12
CA VAL A 482 -1.20 -9.35 -4.03
C VAL A 482 0.11 -8.69 -3.59
N SER A 483 0.33 -8.51 -2.28
CA SER A 483 1.60 -8.02 -1.74
C SER A 483 2.75 -8.98 -2.07
N THR A 484 2.54 -10.29 -1.91
CA THR A 484 3.52 -11.32 -2.29
C THR A 484 3.83 -11.26 -3.78
N ALA A 485 2.83 -11.10 -4.64
CA ALA A 485 3.05 -10.94 -6.08
C ALA A 485 3.95 -9.74 -6.38
N THR A 486 3.67 -8.58 -5.78
CA THR A 486 4.54 -7.39 -5.91
C THR A 486 5.97 -7.68 -5.52
N ARG A 487 6.19 -8.40 -4.42
CA ARG A 487 7.54 -8.70 -3.91
C ARG A 487 8.26 -9.76 -4.75
N VAL A 488 7.55 -10.77 -5.28
CA VAL A 488 8.11 -11.73 -6.25
C VAL A 488 8.61 -11.01 -7.49
N PHE A 489 7.80 -10.16 -8.09
CA PHE A 489 8.19 -9.36 -9.24
C PHE A 489 9.25 -8.31 -8.89
N GLY A 490 9.23 -7.77 -7.67
CA GLY A 490 10.26 -6.88 -7.14
C GLY A 490 11.64 -7.53 -7.02
N VAL A 491 11.71 -8.84 -6.74
CA VAL A 491 12.96 -9.63 -6.76
C VAL A 491 13.48 -9.82 -8.19
N ILE A 492 12.60 -9.91 -9.18
CA ILE A 492 12.97 -10.04 -10.60
C ILE A 492 13.62 -8.74 -11.12
N ALA A 493 13.19 -7.57 -10.65
CA ALA A 493 13.70 -6.29 -11.12
C ALA A 493 15.24 -6.12 -10.96
N PRO A 494 15.85 -6.34 -9.78
CA PRO A 494 17.30 -6.31 -9.63
C PRO A 494 18.02 -7.38 -10.45
N ILE A 495 17.39 -8.55 -10.67
CA ILE A 495 17.97 -9.61 -11.53
C ILE A 495 18.04 -9.12 -12.98
N ILE A 496 16.98 -8.48 -13.48
CA ILE A 496 17.02 -7.82 -14.80
C ILE A 496 18.13 -6.76 -14.84
N ALA A 497 18.26 -5.96 -13.80
CA ALA A 497 19.28 -4.91 -13.70
C ALA A 497 20.73 -5.45 -13.63
N LEU A 498 20.94 -6.69 -13.15
CA LEU A 498 22.25 -7.35 -13.17
C LEU A 498 22.72 -7.68 -14.59
N TYR A 499 21.81 -7.99 -15.50
CA TYR A 499 22.09 -8.39 -16.88
C TYR A 499 21.86 -7.28 -17.90
N ALA A 500 21.05 -6.26 -17.54
CA ALA A 500 20.83 -5.08 -18.35
C ALA A 500 21.83 -3.99 -17.94
N ASP A 501 22.31 -3.22 -18.91
CA ASP A 501 23.10 -2.02 -18.62
C ASP A 501 22.18 -0.93 -18.06
N ILE A 502 22.25 -0.70 -16.73
CA ILE A 502 21.44 0.28 -16.01
C ILE A 502 21.78 1.73 -16.37
N ALA A 503 22.91 1.99 -17.04
CA ALA A 503 23.24 3.31 -17.54
C ALA A 503 22.47 3.66 -18.83
N THR A 504 21.86 2.66 -19.49
CA THR A 504 21.06 2.88 -20.71
C THR A 504 19.61 3.25 -20.39
N SER A 505 18.84 3.70 -21.41
CA SER A 505 17.40 3.97 -21.26
C SER A 505 16.52 2.70 -21.31
N VAL A 506 17.10 1.52 -21.53
CA VAL A 506 16.34 0.26 -21.67
C VAL A 506 15.47 -0.06 -20.46
N PRO A 507 15.95 0.01 -19.20
CA PRO A 507 15.10 -0.23 -18.04
C PRO A 507 13.91 0.73 -17.94
N VAL A 508 14.11 1.99 -18.35
CA VAL A 508 13.05 3.01 -18.35
C VAL A 508 11.96 2.69 -19.39
N TYR A 509 12.35 2.25 -20.58
CA TYR A 509 11.39 1.81 -21.62
C TYR A 509 10.58 0.58 -21.16
N ILE A 510 11.23 -0.40 -20.55
CA ILE A 510 10.55 -1.59 -20.00
C ILE A 510 9.55 -1.18 -18.92
N ALA A 511 9.97 -0.35 -17.95
CA ALA A 511 9.11 0.13 -16.88
C ALA A 511 7.90 0.91 -17.43
N GLY A 512 8.12 1.82 -18.38
CA GLY A 512 7.05 2.59 -19.02
C GLY A 512 6.02 1.72 -19.74
N ALA A 513 6.47 0.73 -20.52
CA ALA A 513 5.60 -0.21 -21.22
C ALA A 513 4.78 -1.07 -20.26
N LEU A 514 5.40 -1.55 -19.17
CA LEU A 514 4.72 -2.36 -18.16
C LEU A 514 3.64 -1.56 -17.43
N ILE A 515 3.87 -0.29 -17.11
CA ILE A 515 2.87 0.57 -16.45
C ILE A 515 1.70 0.85 -17.38
N LEU A 516 1.94 1.11 -18.67
CA LEU A 516 0.87 1.28 -19.65
C LEU A 516 0.03 0.01 -19.79
N PHE A 517 0.67 -1.15 -19.85
CA PHE A 517 -0.02 -2.43 -19.89
C PHE A 517 -0.84 -2.70 -18.61
N ALA A 518 -0.34 -2.31 -17.44
CA ALA A 518 -1.10 -2.39 -16.19
C ALA A 518 -2.36 -1.51 -16.22
N GLY A 519 -2.29 -0.33 -16.82
CA GLY A 519 -3.47 0.51 -17.05
C GLY A 519 -4.53 -0.21 -17.86
N ALA A 520 -4.15 -0.88 -18.99
CA ALA A 520 -5.05 -1.69 -19.80
C ALA A 520 -5.71 -2.80 -18.99
N LEU A 521 -4.96 -3.49 -18.17
CA LEU A 521 -5.50 -4.52 -17.28
C LEU A 521 -6.48 -3.96 -16.24
N ALA A 522 -6.25 -2.74 -15.74
CA ALA A 522 -7.13 -2.10 -14.76
C ALA A 522 -8.54 -1.85 -15.31
N MET A 523 -8.66 -1.56 -16.61
CA MET A 523 -9.95 -1.40 -17.29
C MET A 523 -10.77 -2.70 -17.37
N LEU A 524 -10.10 -3.85 -17.31
CA LEU A 524 -10.74 -5.17 -17.34
C LEU A 524 -11.30 -5.62 -15.99
N LEU A 525 -11.06 -4.86 -14.88
CA LEU A 525 -11.63 -5.20 -13.59
C LEU A 525 -13.16 -5.25 -13.67
N PRO A 526 -13.82 -6.38 -13.32
CA PRO A 526 -15.25 -6.57 -13.52
C PRO A 526 -16.10 -5.81 -12.50
N TYR A 527 -15.50 -5.23 -11.48
CA TYR A 527 -16.19 -4.63 -10.32
C TYR A 527 -15.65 -3.26 -9.95
N GLU A 528 -16.57 -2.32 -9.65
CA GLU A 528 -16.29 -0.99 -9.10
C GLU A 528 -16.79 -0.94 -7.65
N PRO A 529 -15.89 -0.88 -6.64
CA PRO A 529 -16.27 -0.95 -5.22
C PRO A 529 -16.84 0.36 -4.65
N ARG A 530 -16.96 1.42 -5.44
CA ARG A 530 -17.40 2.74 -4.99
C ARG A 530 -18.77 2.71 -4.29
N GLY A 531 -18.84 3.32 -3.09
CA GLY A 531 -20.08 3.46 -2.32
C GLY A 531 -20.61 2.16 -1.71
N LYS A 532 -19.88 1.05 -1.82
CA LYS A 532 -20.25 -0.25 -1.23
C LYS A 532 -19.40 -0.49 0.01
N ALA A 533 -20.04 -0.77 1.14
CA ALA A 533 -19.32 -1.14 2.35
C ALA A 533 -18.56 -2.46 2.10
N SER A 534 -17.29 -2.49 2.42
CA SER A 534 -16.52 -3.75 2.38
C SER A 534 -17.05 -4.71 3.46
N ILE A 535 -17.50 -5.88 3.04
CA ILE A 535 -18.10 -6.92 3.89
C ILE A 535 -17.01 -7.82 4.46
#